data_e1965802623ebfdb06a2e86362907bfe
#
_entry.id   e1965802623ebfdb06a2e86362907bfe
#
_cell.length_a   1.000
_cell.length_b   1.000
_cell.length_c   1.000
_cell.angle_alpha   90.00
_cell.angle_beta   90.00
_cell.angle_gamma   90.00
#
_symmetry.space_group_name_H-M   'P 1'
#
loop_
_entity.id
_entity.type
_entity.pdbx_description
1 polymer ?
#
loop_
_entity_poly.entity_id
_entity_poly.type
_entity_poly.pdbx_seq_one_letter_code
_entity_poly.pdbx_strand_id
1 'polypeptide(L)'
;MTAVPNGSRSFITVLTLTVAFLAASASPARADITAFLGVSPTPQNHAVKGFGVGLGLLIIGFEFEYAHLSEDSLEQLPGLKTFSGNVLVQTPIEVAGTQLYATAGAEGYRETLGAAQETHVGTNIGGGAKIKLLGPVRVRLDYRIFKLQGSPMHSVYQRFYVGANLKF
;
A
#
# COMPACT_ATOMS: atom_id res chain seq x y z
N MET A 1 -4.22 57.16 -4.76
CA MET A 1 -4.21 55.99 -5.69
C MET A 1 -2.91 55.27 -5.55
N THR A 2 -2.89 54.20 -4.76
CA THR A 2 -1.69 53.36 -4.52
C THR A 2 -1.62 52.27 -5.57
N ALA A 3 -0.61 52.35 -6.44
CA ALA A 3 -0.35 51.32 -7.44
C ALA A 3 0.09 50.02 -6.77
N VAL A 4 -0.65 48.92 -6.98
CA VAL A 4 -0.28 47.59 -6.55
C VAL A 4 0.99 47.16 -7.33
N PRO A 5 2.05 46.72 -6.68
CA PRO A 5 3.30 46.40 -7.36
C PRO A 5 3.12 45.21 -8.31
N ASN A 6 3.64 45.38 -9.54
CA ASN A 6 3.56 44.41 -10.66
C ASN A 6 4.06 42.97 -10.31
N GLY A 7 4.87 42.82 -9.28
CA GLY A 7 5.41 41.52 -8.87
C GLY A 7 4.36 40.50 -8.37
N SER A 8 3.28 40.99 -7.75
CA SER A 8 2.22 40.11 -7.24
C SER A 8 1.38 39.49 -8.37
N ARG A 9 1.16 40.24 -9.45
CA ARG A 9 0.41 39.77 -10.63
C ARG A 9 1.21 38.71 -11.40
N SER A 10 2.52 38.92 -11.56
CA SER A 10 3.38 37.93 -12.21
C SER A 10 3.48 36.61 -11.41
N PHE A 11 3.56 36.70 -10.09
CA PHE A 11 3.60 35.52 -9.23
C PHE A 11 2.31 34.70 -9.32
N ILE A 12 1.15 35.37 -9.27
CA ILE A 12 -0.16 34.70 -9.41
C ILE A 12 -0.29 34.05 -10.78
N THR A 13 0.13 34.74 -11.86
CA THR A 13 0.07 34.19 -13.21
C THR A 13 0.96 33.00 -13.40
N VAL A 14 2.18 32.99 -12.86
CA VAL A 14 3.09 31.86 -12.92
C VAL A 14 2.53 30.70 -12.12
N LEU A 15 2.02 30.92 -10.91
CA LEU A 15 1.40 29.89 -10.08
C LEU A 15 0.19 29.27 -10.76
N THR A 16 -0.69 30.10 -11.38
CA THR A 16 -1.87 29.59 -12.08
C THR A 16 -1.49 28.77 -13.31
N LEU A 17 -0.49 29.20 -14.09
CA LEU A 17 0.03 28.47 -15.24
C LEU A 17 0.66 27.14 -14.82
N THR A 18 1.41 27.14 -13.73
CA THR A 18 2.03 25.90 -13.19
C THR A 18 0.97 24.91 -12.74
N VAL A 19 -0.06 25.37 -12.01
CA VAL A 19 -1.17 24.53 -11.57
C VAL A 19 -1.99 24.00 -12.76
N ALA A 20 -2.26 24.85 -13.76
CA ALA A 20 -2.96 24.45 -14.97
C ALA A 20 -2.16 23.45 -15.81
N PHE A 21 -0.84 23.60 -15.90
CA PHE A 21 0.04 22.64 -16.59
C PHE A 21 0.11 21.31 -15.88
N LEU A 22 0.20 21.29 -14.53
CA LEU A 22 0.12 20.10 -13.72
C LEU A 22 -1.23 19.39 -13.84
N ALA A 23 -2.34 20.15 -13.88
CA ALA A 23 -3.67 19.60 -14.08
C ALA A 23 -3.89 19.04 -15.50
N ALA A 24 -3.33 19.68 -16.52
CA ALA A 24 -3.40 19.21 -17.91
C ALA A 24 -2.52 17.97 -18.18
N SER A 25 -1.46 17.79 -17.39
CA SER A 25 -0.58 16.63 -17.45
C SER A 25 -1.06 15.47 -16.58
N ALA A 26 -2.17 15.62 -15.85
CA ALA A 26 -2.72 14.57 -15.01
C ALA A 26 -3.20 13.40 -15.89
N SER A 27 -2.35 12.40 -16.04
CA SER A 27 -2.80 11.08 -16.49
C SER A 27 -4.00 10.67 -15.65
N PRO A 28 -5.03 10.04 -16.23
CA PRO A 28 -6.20 9.65 -15.45
C PRO A 28 -5.77 8.83 -14.25
N ALA A 29 -6.16 9.27 -13.07
CA ALA A 29 -5.94 8.51 -11.84
C ALA A 29 -6.60 7.14 -12.02
N ARG A 30 -5.86 6.09 -11.73
CA ARG A 30 -6.34 4.71 -11.81
C ARG A 30 -6.57 4.21 -10.41
N ALA A 31 -7.78 3.75 -10.13
CA ALA A 31 -8.09 3.08 -8.88
C ALA A 31 -7.96 1.57 -9.05
N ASP A 32 -7.57 0.89 -7.99
CA ASP A 32 -7.64 -0.57 -7.96
C ASP A 32 -8.11 -1.07 -6.57
N ILE A 33 -8.72 -2.26 -6.58
CA ILE A 33 -9.11 -2.96 -5.37
C ILE A 33 -8.47 -4.35 -5.44
N THR A 34 -7.85 -4.77 -4.36
CA THR A 34 -7.23 -6.09 -4.24
C THR A 34 -7.88 -6.86 -3.09
N ALA A 35 -8.28 -8.11 -3.32
CA ALA A 35 -8.55 -9.08 -2.28
C ALA A 35 -7.48 -10.16 -2.35
N PHE A 36 -6.92 -10.59 -1.21
CA PHE A 36 -5.79 -11.49 -1.20
C PHE A 36 -5.83 -12.54 -0.10
N LEU A 37 -5.14 -13.63 -0.37
CA LEU A 37 -4.81 -14.71 0.56
C LEU A 37 -3.31 -14.96 0.48
N GLY A 38 -2.71 -15.33 1.60
CA GLY A 38 -1.27 -15.53 1.64
C GLY A 38 -0.80 -16.24 2.90
N VAL A 39 0.49 -16.19 3.09
CA VAL A 39 1.17 -16.76 4.24
C VAL A 39 2.17 -15.78 4.83
N SER A 40 2.33 -15.83 6.14
CA SER A 40 3.40 -15.17 6.87
C SER A 40 4.34 -16.27 7.38
N PRO A 41 5.49 -16.49 6.71
CA PRO A 41 6.41 -17.57 7.10
C PRO A 41 7.22 -17.25 8.36
N THR A 42 7.17 -16.01 8.85
CA THR A 42 7.93 -15.55 10.01
C THR A 42 6.98 -14.88 11.00
N PRO A 43 7.02 -15.21 12.33
CA PRO A 43 7.92 -16.16 13.00
C PRO A 43 7.62 -17.63 12.71
N GLN A 44 6.38 -17.95 12.34
CA GLN A 44 5.91 -19.28 11.93
C GLN A 44 4.85 -19.13 10.82
N ASN A 45 4.54 -20.22 10.13
CA ASN A 45 3.60 -20.20 9.00
C ASN A 45 2.17 -19.87 9.44
N HIS A 46 1.73 -18.65 9.18
CA HIS A 46 0.35 -18.20 9.42
C HIS A 46 -0.37 -17.92 8.10
N ALA A 47 -1.63 -18.31 8.04
CA ALA A 47 -2.51 -17.88 6.97
C ALA A 47 -2.84 -16.40 7.13
N VAL A 48 -2.75 -15.66 6.03
CA VAL A 48 -3.07 -14.23 5.94
C VAL A 48 -4.19 -14.03 4.95
N LYS A 49 -5.13 -13.18 5.29
CA LYS A 49 -6.17 -12.70 4.37
C LYS A 49 -6.36 -11.20 4.53
N GLY A 50 -6.74 -10.54 3.44
CA GLY A 50 -6.95 -9.11 3.51
C GLY A 50 -7.48 -8.51 2.21
N PHE A 51 -7.60 -7.21 2.25
CA PHE A 51 -7.96 -6.42 1.09
C PHE A 51 -7.23 -5.08 1.10
N GLY A 52 -7.09 -4.49 -0.07
CA GLY A 52 -6.49 -3.18 -0.25
C GLY A 52 -7.22 -2.36 -1.31
N VAL A 53 -7.15 -1.05 -1.17
CA VAL A 53 -7.66 -0.07 -2.14
C VAL A 53 -6.51 0.84 -2.53
N GLY A 54 -6.25 0.94 -3.83
CA GLY A 54 -5.16 1.71 -4.38
C GLY A 54 -5.60 2.83 -5.31
N LEU A 55 -4.81 3.89 -5.34
CA LEU A 55 -4.90 4.99 -6.29
C LEU A 55 -3.54 5.16 -6.94
N GLY A 56 -3.46 5.07 -8.27
CA GLY A 56 -2.22 5.19 -9.02
C GLY A 56 -2.21 6.41 -9.92
N LEU A 57 -1.10 7.16 -9.88
CA LEU A 57 -0.77 8.25 -10.77
C LEU A 57 0.50 7.88 -11.52
N LEU A 58 0.38 7.34 -12.73
CA LEU A 58 1.46 6.92 -13.63
C LEU A 58 2.50 6.00 -12.93
N ILE A 59 3.48 6.58 -12.24
CA ILE A 59 4.59 5.88 -11.58
C ILE A 59 4.36 5.75 -10.07
N ILE A 60 3.65 6.69 -9.45
CA ILE A 60 3.41 6.72 -8.01
C ILE A 60 1.99 6.25 -7.73
N GLY A 61 1.84 5.41 -6.72
CA GLY A 61 0.56 4.97 -6.20
C GLY A 61 0.49 5.15 -4.69
N PHE A 62 -0.73 5.19 -4.19
CA PHE A 62 -1.05 5.14 -2.76
C PHE A 62 -1.99 3.97 -2.53
N GLU A 63 -1.81 3.28 -1.44
CA GLU A 63 -2.61 2.11 -1.09
C GLU A 63 -2.95 2.11 0.39
N PHE A 64 -4.20 1.86 0.69
CA PHE A 64 -4.65 1.49 2.03
C PHE A 64 -4.95 -0.01 2.03
N GLU A 65 -4.42 -0.72 3.00
CA GLU A 65 -4.54 -2.15 3.10
C GLU A 65 -4.93 -2.58 4.51
N TYR A 66 -5.84 -3.52 4.61
CA TYR A 66 -6.18 -4.24 5.82
C TYR A 66 -5.80 -5.70 5.65
N ALA A 67 -5.09 -6.26 6.65
CA ALA A 67 -4.78 -7.67 6.70
C ALA A 67 -5.05 -8.27 8.08
N HIS A 68 -5.36 -9.55 8.07
CA HIS A 68 -5.62 -10.33 9.26
C HIS A 68 -4.87 -11.66 9.18
N LEU A 69 -4.05 -11.90 10.19
CA LEU A 69 -3.40 -13.17 10.48
C LEU A 69 -4.19 -13.84 11.61
N SER A 70 -4.53 -15.12 11.43
CA SER A 70 -5.29 -15.87 12.43
C SER A 70 -4.41 -16.17 13.65
N GLU A 71 -4.99 -16.12 14.83
CA GLU A 71 -4.38 -16.62 16.06
C GLU A 71 -4.31 -18.15 16.03
N ASP A 72 -3.22 -18.71 16.52
CA ASP A 72 -3.12 -20.13 16.87
C ASP A 72 -2.74 -20.27 18.35
N SER A 73 -3.75 -20.53 19.18
CA SER A 73 -3.60 -20.63 20.61
C SER A 73 -2.85 -21.89 21.04
N LEU A 74 -2.81 -22.94 20.19
CA LEU A 74 -2.07 -24.19 20.46
C LEU A 74 -0.56 -23.98 20.31
N GLU A 75 -0.16 -23.20 19.32
CA GLU A 75 1.23 -22.86 19.06
C GLU A 75 1.66 -21.56 19.75
N GLN A 76 0.78 -20.93 20.55
CA GLN A 76 0.98 -19.63 21.20
C GLN A 76 1.35 -18.51 20.20
N LEU A 77 0.78 -18.55 19.02
CA LEU A 77 1.01 -17.58 17.98
C LEU A 77 -0.06 -16.49 18.00
N PRO A 78 0.32 -15.22 18.15
CA PRO A 78 -0.65 -14.15 18.24
C PRO A 78 -1.37 -13.92 16.90
N GLY A 79 -2.66 -13.66 16.99
CA GLY A 79 -3.40 -13.08 15.88
C GLY A 79 -2.92 -11.65 15.65
N LEU A 80 -2.73 -11.28 14.38
CA LEU A 80 -2.30 -9.94 14.01
C LEU A 80 -3.29 -9.31 13.03
N LYS A 81 -3.79 -8.13 13.38
CA LYS A 81 -4.57 -7.28 12.49
C LYS A 81 -3.74 -6.06 12.15
N THR A 82 -3.56 -5.78 10.87
CA THR A 82 -2.82 -4.61 10.39
C THR A 82 -3.70 -3.73 9.54
N PHE A 83 -3.51 -2.42 9.68
CA PHE A 83 -4.06 -1.41 8.80
C PHE A 83 -2.91 -0.50 8.35
N SER A 84 -2.59 -0.52 7.06
CA SER A 84 -1.42 0.18 6.54
C SER A 84 -1.77 1.20 5.46
N GLY A 85 -1.00 2.29 5.44
CA GLY A 85 -0.93 3.25 4.36
C GLY A 85 0.42 3.15 3.66
N ASN A 86 0.40 2.93 2.36
CA ASN A 86 1.59 2.63 1.57
C ASN A 86 1.73 3.57 0.38
N VAL A 87 2.97 3.89 0.05
CA VAL A 87 3.35 4.50 -1.22
C VAL A 87 3.93 3.41 -2.11
N LEU A 88 3.50 3.38 -3.36
CA LEU A 88 4.00 2.45 -4.38
C LEU A 88 4.76 3.23 -5.44
N VAL A 89 5.90 2.70 -5.86
CA VAL A 89 6.58 3.11 -7.09
C VAL A 89 6.44 1.96 -8.07
N GLN A 90 5.82 2.22 -9.21
CA GLN A 90 5.45 1.18 -10.18
C GLN A 90 5.97 1.49 -11.58
N THR A 91 6.17 0.46 -12.39
CA THR A 91 6.57 0.66 -13.79
C THR A 91 5.48 1.46 -14.53
N PRO A 92 5.85 2.49 -15.30
CA PRO A 92 4.88 3.35 -16.00
C PRO A 92 4.11 2.62 -17.09
N ILE A 93 4.71 1.56 -17.62
CA ILE A 93 4.13 0.70 -18.66
C ILE A 93 4.09 -0.74 -18.19
N GLU A 94 3.11 -1.49 -18.68
CA GLU A 94 3.02 -2.93 -18.50
C GLU A 94 3.88 -3.63 -19.57
N VAL A 95 4.82 -4.45 -19.15
CA VAL A 95 5.64 -5.28 -20.06
C VAL A 95 5.04 -6.69 -20.10
N ALA A 96 4.62 -7.14 -21.26
CA ALA A 96 3.91 -8.42 -21.43
C ALA A 96 2.72 -8.60 -20.46
N GLY A 97 1.96 -7.52 -20.22
CA GLY A 97 0.82 -7.53 -19.31
C GLY A 97 1.19 -7.52 -17.82
N THR A 98 2.47 -7.34 -17.49
CA THR A 98 2.97 -7.32 -16.11
C THR A 98 3.43 -5.93 -15.72
N GLN A 99 2.93 -5.43 -14.60
CA GLN A 99 3.37 -4.20 -13.94
C GLN A 99 4.09 -4.55 -12.65
N LEU A 100 5.37 -4.19 -12.53
CA LEU A 100 6.15 -4.35 -11.32
C LEU A 100 5.99 -3.12 -10.42
N TYR A 101 6.11 -3.33 -9.11
CA TYR A 101 6.11 -2.23 -8.13
C TYR A 101 6.99 -2.55 -6.93
N ALA A 102 7.51 -1.49 -6.31
CA ALA A 102 8.05 -1.47 -4.97
C ALA A 102 7.10 -0.69 -4.07
N THR A 103 7.04 -1.01 -2.80
CA THR A 103 6.15 -0.35 -1.83
C THR A 103 6.86 -0.12 -0.50
N ALA A 104 6.50 0.96 0.15
CA ALA A 104 6.90 1.25 1.52
C ALA A 104 5.77 1.98 2.23
N GLY A 105 5.62 1.75 3.53
CA GLY A 105 4.52 2.34 4.27
C GLY A 105 4.67 2.27 5.78
N ALA A 106 3.66 2.84 6.43
CA ALA A 106 3.45 2.75 7.87
C ALA A 106 2.15 2.02 8.16
N GLU A 107 2.10 1.38 9.30
CA GLU A 107 0.94 0.60 9.72
C GLU A 107 0.63 0.77 11.20
N GLY A 108 -0.67 0.73 11.54
CA GLY A 108 -1.14 0.39 12.86
C GLY A 108 -1.38 -1.11 12.93
N TYR A 109 -0.90 -1.76 13.96
CA TYR A 109 -1.17 -3.17 14.18
C TYR A 109 -1.76 -3.43 15.56
N ARG A 110 -2.57 -4.49 15.62
CA ARG A 110 -3.12 -5.02 16.86
C ARG A 110 -2.76 -6.49 16.96
N GLU A 111 -2.02 -6.81 18.01
CA GLU A 111 -1.63 -8.15 18.36
C GLU A 111 -2.60 -8.68 19.42
N THR A 112 -3.03 -9.94 19.29
CA THR A 112 -3.98 -10.58 20.21
C THR A 112 -3.49 -12.00 20.50
N LEU A 113 -3.31 -12.31 21.78
CA LEU A 113 -3.03 -13.67 22.23
C LEU A 113 -3.87 -13.94 23.49
N GLY A 114 -4.89 -14.78 23.35
CA GLY A 114 -5.86 -15.03 24.43
C GLY A 114 -6.57 -13.75 24.88
N ALA A 115 -6.40 -13.38 26.16
CA ALA A 115 -6.97 -12.17 26.74
C ALA A 115 -6.07 -10.92 26.58
N ALA A 116 -4.81 -11.09 26.20
CA ALA A 116 -3.87 -9.99 26.01
C ALA A 116 -4.07 -9.34 24.63
N GLN A 117 -4.13 -8.02 24.61
CA GLN A 117 -4.28 -7.24 23.39
C GLN A 117 -3.42 -5.98 23.47
N GLU A 118 -2.58 -5.77 22.46
CA GLU A 118 -1.73 -4.60 22.34
C GLU A 118 -1.90 -3.95 20.96
N THR A 119 -1.78 -2.63 20.92
CA THR A 119 -1.88 -1.86 19.67
C THR A 119 -0.70 -0.91 19.57
N HIS A 120 0.04 -1.00 18.49
CA HIS A 120 1.23 -0.19 18.23
C HIS A 120 1.33 0.15 16.75
N VAL A 121 2.43 0.80 16.38
CA VAL A 121 2.74 1.17 15.00
C VAL A 121 3.92 0.37 14.48
N GLY A 122 4.01 0.27 13.16
CA GLY A 122 5.09 -0.40 12.46
C GLY A 122 5.36 0.26 11.12
N THR A 123 6.33 -0.27 10.42
CA THR A 123 6.68 0.10 9.05
C THR A 123 6.80 -1.13 8.19
N ASN A 124 6.55 -0.98 6.89
CA ASN A 124 6.69 -2.07 5.94
C ASN A 124 7.42 -1.61 4.67
N ILE A 125 8.10 -2.55 4.05
CA ILE A 125 8.73 -2.40 2.75
C ILE A 125 8.58 -3.69 1.97
N GLY A 126 8.41 -3.58 0.67
CA GLY A 126 8.25 -4.75 -0.17
C GLY A 126 8.11 -4.44 -1.64
N GLY A 127 7.54 -5.37 -2.37
CA GLY A 127 7.27 -5.21 -3.79
C GLY A 127 6.53 -6.40 -4.37
N GLY A 128 6.19 -6.28 -5.62
CA GLY A 128 5.42 -7.31 -6.28
C GLY A 128 5.16 -7.06 -7.75
N ALA A 129 4.22 -7.83 -8.27
CA ALA A 129 3.79 -7.77 -9.66
C ALA A 129 2.26 -7.81 -9.75
N LYS A 130 1.71 -7.02 -10.66
CA LYS A 130 0.30 -7.07 -11.09
C LYS A 130 0.27 -7.62 -12.52
N ILE A 131 -0.25 -8.83 -12.70
CA ILE A 131 -0.27 -9.55 -13.96
C ILE A 131 -1.68 -9.50 -14.53
N LYS A 132 -1.84 -8.92 -15.70
CA LYS A 132 -3.12 -8.81 -16.39
C LYS A 132 -3.61 -10.21 -16.84
N LEU A 133 -4.85 -10.53 -16.49
CA LEU A 133 -5.51 -11.76 -16.97
C LEU A 133 -6.48 -11.44 -18.10
N LEU A 134 -7.58 -10.78 -17.77
CA LEU A 134 -8.67 -10.47 -18.70
C LEU A 134 -9.34 -9.15 -18.33
N GLY A 135 -9.45 -8.23 -19.29
CA GLY A 135 -10.09 -6.92 -19.03
C GLY A 135 -9.47 -6.19 -17.87
N PRO A 136 -10.27 -5.78 -16.86
CA PRO A 136 -9.77 -5.08 -15.66
C PRO A 136 -9.18 -6.01 -14.60
N VAL A 137 -9.28 -7.34 -14.78
CA VAL A 137 -8.88 -8.35 -13.80
C VAL A 137 -7.39 -8.64 -13.92
N ARG A 138 -6.68 -8.62 -12.78
CA ARG A 138 -5.27 -8.95 -12.65
C ARG A 138 -5.04 -9.93 -11.51
N VAL A 139 -3.98 -10.71 -11.58
CA VAL A 139 -3.39 -11.37 -10.42
C VAL A 139 -2.33 -10.46 -9.84
N ARG A 140 -2.33 -10.29 -8.53
CA ARG A 140 -1.29 -9.58 -7.79
C ARG A 140 -0.49 -10.58 -6.96
N LEU A 141 0.83 -10.51 -7.12
CA LEU A 141 1.81 -11.18 -6.26
C LEU A 141 2.50 -10.10 -5.44
N ASP A 142 2.62 -10.30 -4.14
CA ASP A 142 3.21 -9.30 -3.24
C ASP A 142 4.06 -10.01 -2.18
N TYR A 143 5.22 -9.43 -1.90
CA TYR A 143 6.07 -9.82 -0.80
C TYR A 143 6.45 -8.59 0.02
N ARG A 144 6.26 -8.66 1.35
CA ARG A 144 6.58 -7.56 2.26
C ARG A 144 7.26 -8.04 3.52
N ILE A 145 8.11 -7.17 4.04
CA ILE A 145 8.73 -7.28 5.35
C ILE A 145 8.15 -6.16 6.22
N PHE A 146 7.65 -6.54 7.37
CA PHE A 146 7.05 -5.66 8.37
C PHE A 146 7.98 -5.56 9.56
N LYS A 147 8.25 -4.35 10.03
CA LYS A 147 9.01 -4.08 11.25
C LYS A 147 8.09 -3.40 12.25
N LEU A 148 7.66 -4.15 13.26
CA LEU A 148 6.79 -3.68 14.31
C LEU A 148 7.61 -2.92 15.37
N GLN A 149 7.02 -1.88 15.94
CA GLN A 149 7.61 -1.06 16.99
C GLN A 149 6.80 -1.25 18.29
N GLY A 150 7.35 -0.84 19.42
CA GLY A 150 6.78 -1.08 20.73
C GLY A 150 7.43 -2.30 21.39
N SER A 151 6.63 -3.15 22.00
CA SER A 151 7.08 -4.41 22.61
C SER A 151 6.35 -5.60 22.02
N PRO A 152 6.37 -5.81 20.67
CA PRO A 152 5.68 -6.93 20.06
C PRO A 152 6.34 -8.26 20.45
N MET A 153 5.60 -9.35 20.45
CA MET A 153 6.17 -10.68 20.66
C MET A 153 7.24 -11.02 19.60
N HIS A 154 7.03 -10.54 18.37
CA HIS A 154 7.98 -10.66 17.28
C HIS A 154 8.06 -9.33 16.52
N SER A 155 9.26 -8.78 16.41
CA SER A 155 9.47 -7.45 15.81
C SER A 155 9.50 -7.45 14.28
N VAL A 156 9.70 -8.60 13.64
CA VAL A 156 9.79 -8.73 12.19
C VAL A 156 8.87 -9.82 11.68
N TYR A 157 8.01 -9.46 10.73
CA TYR A 157 7.13 -10.38 10.01
C TYR A 157 7.43 -10.29 8.52
N GLN A 158 7.34 -11.43 7.86
CA GLN A 158 7.37 -11.50 6.40
C GLN A 158 5.98 -11.94 5.93
N ARG A 159 5.56 -11.44 4.79
CA ARG A 159 4.29 -11.82 4.19
C ARG A 159 4.45 -12.00 2.70
N PHE A 160 3.93 -13.11 2.22
CA PHE A 160 3.75 -13.38 0.81
C PHE A 160 2.27 -13.61 0.53
N TYR A 161 1.71 -12.94 -0.47
CA TYR A 161 0.34 -13.17 -0.86
C TYR A 161 0.11 -13.20 -2.37
N VAL A 162 -0.99 -13.85 -2.74
CA VAL A 162 -1.59 -13.84 -4.08
C VAL A 162 -2.98 -13.23 -3.95
N GLY A 163 -3.31 -12.28 -4.82
CA GLY A 163 -4.59 -11.59 -4.78
C GLY A 163 -5.22 -11.41 -6.14
N ALA A 164 -6.55 -11.31 -6.14
CA ALA A 164 -7.30 -10.79 -7.27
C ALA A 164 -7.34 -9.26 -7.18
N ASN A 165 -6.90 -8.59 -8.24
CA ASN A 165 -6.85 -7.13 -8.33
C ASN A 165 -7.75 -6.67 -9.49
N LEU A 166 -8.68 -5.76 -9.19
CA LEU A 166 -9.56 -5.11 -10.16
C LEU A 166 -9.08 -3.69 -10.36
N LYS A 167 -8.82 -3.30 -11.62
CA LYS A 167 -8.39 -1.96 -12.02
C LYS A 167 -9.53 -1.20 -12.69
N PHE A 168 -9.72 0.05 -12.28
CA PHE A 168 -10.71 0.97 -12.83
C PHE A 168 -10.06 2.16 -13.54
#